data_cc78fdcc15fc1fb3f6a4a7cec8b77549
#
_entry.id   cc78fdcc15fc1fb3f6a4a7cec8b77549
#
_cell.length_a   1.000
_cell.length_b   1.000
_cell.length_c   1.000
_cell.angle_alpha   90.00
_cell.angle_beta   90.00
_cell.angle_gamma   90.00
#
_symmetry.space_group_name_H-M   'P 1'
#
loop_
_entity.id
_entity.type
_entity.pdbx_description
1 polymer ?
#
loop_
_entity_poly.entity_id
_entity_poly.type
_entity_poly.pdbx_seq_one_letter_code
_entity_poly.pdbx_strand_id
1 'polypeptide(L)'
;MTPLEARLTEEVAKLRAQNHAQQIENKLLREKIDLLVRRIFGAKSEQLDEAQLTLLLQGEDDAAKKAAASSADEGCALEAEIERRARDSKPARPRKEREARVPGHLPAVDEVIEPEEVAAAPEAWRHIGEEVTEQLDYQPARFFRRRIIRRKYVKRDEPHKAPVIAALNTLQERSIAAPGLLAQIIVAKYCDHLPLYRQEQIYATRHAVAIPRQSMARWLGLAADWLRPIYEHIHTGVMAGGYVQVDETPIECLSPGNGQTKQGYFWACKRPGADVSFVWQTSRGARCLDHIIPADFQGTVQCDGYNAYPSFANRSDGRITLAACWAHARRKFHEAAESAPQHAGWILLQIQHLYRIEKHLRQTQAGPRQRQAIRSSQSRMIIERIHRALTRMKLSRRHLPQSVMGKAIDYTLALWPLLLVYLEDGRIEIDNNPVENAIRPTAVGKKNWLFIGEAEAGERSAIFFTLIEACRSRGIDPQTYLREVFTRLPTLTNRQIKDITPDAWAQVQTTSTRRKAA
;
A
#
# COMPACT_ATOMS: atom_id res chain seq x y z
N MET A 1 -48.61 7.44 51.10
CA MET A 1 -47.35 8.17 51.03
C MET A 1 -47.34 9.26 52.08
N THR A 2 -46.41 9.18 53.00
CA THR A 2 -46.24 10.26 54.01
C THR A 2 -45.67 11.53 53.35
N PRO A 3 -45.88 12.71 53.93
CA PRO A 3 -45.32 13.95 53.41
C PRO A 3 -43.79 13.94 53.25
N LEU A 4 -43.10 13.10 53.99
CA LEU A 4 -41.66 12.87 53.91
C LEU A 4 -41.28 12.04 52.69
N GLU A 5 -42.03 10.97 52.38
CA GLU A 5 -41.82 10.13 51.19
C GLU A 5 -42.05 10.91 49.91
N ALA A 6 -43.02 11.81 49.86
CA ALA A 6 -43.28 12.67 48.71
C ALA A 6 -42.09 13.63 48.44
N ARG A 7 -41.54 14.27 49.49
CA ARG A 7 -40.34 15.15 49.39
C ARG A 7 -39.08 14.38 48.94
N LEU A 8 -38.82 13.20 49.50
CA LEU A 8 -37.69 12.35 49.10
C LEU A 8 -37.80 11.88 47.65
N THR A 9 -39.03 11.57 47.20
CA THR A 9 -39.27 11.15 45.81
C THR A 9 -39.00 12.30 44.82
N GLU A 10 -39.39 13.52 45.17
CA GLU A 10 -39.14 14.72 44.37
C GLU A 10 -37.64 15.08 44.32
N GLU A 11 -36.96 14.96 45.47
CA GLU A 11 -35.53 15.25 45.55
C GLU A 11 -34.69 14.20 44.78
N VAL A 12 -35.05 12.91 44.83
CA VAL A 12 -34.44 11.84 44.01
C VAL A 12 -34.70 12.06 42.52
N ALA A 13 -35.90 12.51 42.14
CA ALA A 13 -36.19 12.85 40.74
C ALA A 13 -35.34 14.04 40.24
N LYS A 14 -35.17 15.08 41.07
CA LYS A 14 -34.34 16.26 40.80
C LYS A 14 -32.85 15.87 40.66
N LEU A 15 -32.32 15.06 41.58
CA LEU A 15 -30.94 14.55 41.53
C LEU A 15 -30.69 13.67 40.32
N ARG A 16 -31.66 12.83 39.94
CA ARG A 16 -31.57 11.99 38.70
C ARG A 16 -31.54 12.88 37.45
N ALA A 17 -32.35 13.92 37.38
CA ALA A 17 -32.35 14.88 36.27
C ALA A 17 -31.02 15.63 36.18
N GLN A 18 -30.46 16.10 37.31
CA GLN A 18 -29.16 16.76 37.37
C GLN A 18 -28.01 15.80 36.96
N ASN A 19 -28.02 14.58 37.44
CA ASN A 19 -27.03 13.56 37.09
C ASN A 19 -27.06 13.26 35.57
N HIS A 20 -28.25 13.14 35.01
CA HIS A 20 -28.43 12.92 33.57
C HIS A 20 -27.92 14.11 32.75
N ALA A 21 -28.19 15.36 33.17
CA ALA A 21 -27.67 16.55 32.52
C ALA A 21 -26.14 16.64 32.60
N GLN A 22 -25.53 16.32 33.76
CA GLN A 22 -24.07 16.25 33.91
C GLN A 22 -23.44 15.13 33.07
N GLN A 23 -24.09 14.00 32.92
CA GLN A 23 -23.61 12.92 32.04
C GLN A 23 -23.59 13.36 30.57
N ILE A 24 -24.62 14.09 30.11
CA ILE A 24 -24.67 14.65 28.76
C ILE A 24 -23.55 15.69 28.56
N GLU A 25 -23.35 16.58 29.53
CA GLU A 25 -22.30 17.60 29.48
C GLU A 25 -20.91 16.99 29.48
N ASN A 26 -20.64 16.01 30.34
CA ASN A 26 -19.39 15.26 30.37
C ASN A 26 -19.12 14.52 29.05
N LYS A 27 -20.16 13.97 28.41
CA LYS A 27 -20.05 13.35 27.09
C LYS A 27 -19.65 14.36 26.01
N LEU A 28 -20.29 15.51 25.99
CA LEU A 28 -19.97 16.62 25.07
C LEU A 28 -18.55 17.17 25.26
N LEU A 29 -18.09 17.27 26.51
CA LEU A 29 -16.73 17.70 26.84
C LEU A 29 -15.69 16.68 26.38
N ARG A 30 -15.94 15.38 26.57
CA ARG A 30 -15.08 14.30 26.04
C ARG A 30 -15.00 14.32 24.52
N GLU A 31 -16.11 14.48 23.82
CA GLU A 31 -16.14 14.61 22.35
C GLU A 31 -15.35 15.84 21.87
N LYS A 32 -15.41 16.97 22.57
CA LYS A 32 -14.60 18.16 22.28
C LYS A 32 -13.11 17.91 22.50
N ILE A 33 -12.74 17.24 23.61
CA ILE A 33 -11.35 16.89 23.91
C ILE A 33 -10.81 15.93 22.85
N ASP A 34 -11.57 14.92 22.45
CA ASP A 34 -11.16 13.96 21.41
C ASP A 34 -10.98 14.63 20.04
N LEU A 35 -11.84 15.58 19.69
CA LEU A 35 -11.68 16.40 18.48
C LEU A 35 -10.41 17.24 18.52
N LEU A 36 -10.07 17.83 19.66
CA LEU A 36 -8.83 18.58 19.85
C LEU A 36 -7.60 17.69 19.79
N VAL A 37 -7.64 16.53 20.44
CA VAL A 37 -6.54 15.53 20.42
C VAL A 37 -6.30 15.04 19.00
N ARG A 38 -7.35 14.72 18.24
CA ARG A 38 -7.22 14.32 16.81
C ARG A 38 -6.66 15.42 15.95
N ARG A 39 -7.01 16.68 16.22
CA ARG A 39 -6.50 17.85 15.49
C ARG A 39 -5.01 18.09 15.75
N ILE A 40 -4.53 17.77 16.94
CA ILE A 40 -3.14 17.98 17.37
C ILE A 40 -2.24 16.78 17.04
N PHE A 41 -2.73 15.56 17.26
CA PHE A 41 -1.91 14.32 17.20
C PHE A 41 -2.24 13.38 16.02
N GLY A 42 -3.23 13.70 15.17
CA GLY A 42 -3.66 12.89 14.03
C GLY A 42 -4.58 11.73 14.41
N ALA A 43 -5.05 10.98 13.40
CA ALA A 43 -5.94 9.83 13.58
C ALA A 43 -5.19 8.60 14.11
N LYS A 44 -5.81 7.87 15.07
CA LYS A 44 -5.30 6.60 15.58
C LYS A 44 -5.44 5.48 14.53
N SER A 45 -4.65 4.41 14.68
CA SER A 45 -4.69 3.22 13.81
C SER A 45 -6.10 2.60 13.73
N GLU A 46 -6.47 2.13 12.53
CA GLU A 46 -7.78 1.51 12.27
C GLU A 46 -7.91 0.05 12.73
N GLN A 47 -6.84 -0.57 13.22
CA GLN A 47 -6.88 -1.95 13.68
C GLN A 47 -7.39 -2.01 15.12
N LEU A 48 -8.63 -2.48 15.27
CA LEU A 48 -9.18 -2.92 16.56
C LEU A 48 -8.95 -4.42 16.68
N ASP A 49 -8.34 -4.84 17.79
CA ASP A 49 -8.24 -6.24 18.19
C ASP A 49 -9.61 -6.77 18.63
N GLU A 50 -9.82 -8.09 18.52
CA GLU A 50 -11.06 -8.77 18.95
C GLU A 50 -11.36 -8.54 20.44
N ALA A 51 -10.31 -8.45 21.26
CA ALA A 51 -10.42 -8.11 22.68
C ALA A 51 -10.91 -6.67 22.90
N GLN A 52 -10.46 -5.73 22.07
CA GLN A 52 -10.91 -4.33 22.14
C GLN A 52 -12.36 -4.17 21.69
N LEU A 53 -12.80 -4.93 20.68
CA LEU A 53 -14.20 -4.97 20.25
C LEU A 53 -15.11 -5.57 21.33
N THR A 54 -14.66 -6.62 22.01
CA THR A 54 -15.38 -7.24 23.12
C THR A 54 -15.48 -6.29 24.32
N LEU A 55 -14.40 -5.57 24.63
CA LEU A 55 -14.38 -4.57 25.70
C LEU A 55 -15.32 -3.39 25.42
N LEU A 56 -15.40 -2.95 24.15
CA LEU A 56 -16.34 -1.89 23.72
C LEU A 56 -17.81 -2.32 23.89
N LEU A 57 -18.11 -3.62 23.76
CA LEU A 57 -19.45 -4.17 23.93
C LEU A 57 -19.82 -4.41 25.41
N GLN A 58 -18.83 -4.64 26.27
CA GLN A 58 -19.03 -4.93 27.71
C GLN A 58 -19.05 -3.67 28.60
N GLY A 59 -18.58 -2.54 28.10
CA GLY A 59 -18.28 -1.34 28.90
C GLY A 59 -19.47 -0.61 29.56
N GLU A 60 -20.73 -1.03 29.33
CA GLU A 60 -21.90 -0.43 29.98
C GLU A 60 -22.59 -1.34 30.99
N ASP A 61 -22.44 -2.66 30.89
CA ASP A 61 -23.04 -3.59 31.87
C ASP A 61 -22.29 -3.59 33.21
N ASP A 62 -21.00 -3.25 33.22
CA ASP A 62 -20.18 -3.24 34.44
C ASP A 62 -20.33 -1.97 35.30
N ALA A 63 -20.73 -0.86 34.70
CA ALA A 63 -20.96 0.38 35.44
C ALA A 63 -22.21 0.28 36.37
N ALA A 64 -23.19 -0.54 36.00
CA ALA A 64 -24.39 -0.78 36.80
C ALA A 64 -24.17 -1.82 37.91
N LYS A 65 -23.21 -2.74 37.75
CA LYS A 65 -22.88 -3.78 38.72
C LYS A 65 -21.82 -3.38 39.75
N LYS A 66 -20.93 -2.45 39.44
CA LYS A 66 -19.88 -1.96 40.36
C LYS A 66 -20.42 -1.06 41.49
N ALA A 67 -21.65 -0.64 41.45
CA ALA A 67 -22.28 0.09 42.57
C ALA A 67 -22.80 -0.85 43.71
N ALA A 68 -22.68 -2.18 43.58
CA ALA A 68 -23.30 -3.14 44.52
C ALA A 68 -22.35 -4.17 45.15
N ALA A 69 -21.03 -4.14 44.92
CA ALA A 69 -20.14 -5.12 45.55
C ALA A 69 -18.76 -4.52 45.88
N SER A 70 -18.59 -4.08 47.11
CA SER A 70 -17.29 -3.88 47.75
C SER A 70 -16.76 -5.23 48.24
N SER A 71 -15.84 -5.87 47.52
CA SER A 71 -14.85 -6.81 48.06
C SER A 71 -13.66 -6.92 47.12
N ALA A 72 -12.54 -6.33 47.54
CA ALA A 72 -11.34 -6.09 46.74
C ALA A 72 -10.39 -7.31 46.68
N ASP A 73 -10.80 -8.52 47.03
CA ASP A 73 -9.88 -9.66 47.14
C ASP A 73 -10.10 -10.80 46.14
N GLU A 74 -11.23 -10.85 45.45
CA GLU A 74 -11.51 -11.90 44.46
C GLU A 74 -11.07 -11.50 43.01
N GLY A 75 -10.92 -10.23 42.73
CA GLY A 75 -10.53 -9.72 41.40
C GLY A 75 -9.10 -10.10 40.99
N CYS A 76 -8.17 -10.06 41.94
CA CYS A 76 -6.75 -10.32 41.67
C CYS A 76 -6.48 -11.82 41.36
N ALA A 77 -7.22 -12.72 41.98
CA ALA A 77 -7.08 -14.16 41.73
C ALA A 77 -7.64 -14.56 40.34
N LEU A 78 -8.71 -13.91 39.91
CA LEU A 78 -9.36 -14.19 38.62
C LEU A 78 -8.51 -13.64 37.43
N GLU A 79 -7.91 -12.48 37.57
CA GLU A 79 -6.99 -11.92 36.55
C GLU A 79 -5.74 -12.79 36.40
N ALA A 80 -5.17 -13.28 37.50
CA ALA A 80 -4.03 -14.20 37.46
C ALA A 80 -4.38 -15.55 36.81
N GLU A 81 -5.59 -16.06 37.00
CA GLU A 81 -6.07 -17.29 36.38
C GLU A 81 -6.35 -17.10 34.89
N ILE A 82 -6.90 -15.95 34.48
CA ILE A 82 -7.14 -15.61 33.08
C ILE A 82 -5.81 -15.41 32.32
N GLU A 83 -4.82 -14.75 32.93
CA GLU A 83 -3.49 -14.63 32.34
C GLU A 83 -2.76 -15.98 32.22
N ARG A 84 -2.92 -16.87 33.21
CA ARG A 84 -2.35 -18.22 33.15
C ARG A 84 -2.97 -19.06 32.04
N ARG A 85 -4.28 -19.05 31.90
CA ARG A 85 -5.00 -19.76 30.82
C ARG A 85 -4.69 -19.16 29.43
N ALA A 86 -4.48 -17.85 29.32
CA ALA A 86 -4.09 -17.20 28.08
C ALA A 86 -2.65 -17.54 27.66
N ARG A 87 -1.75 -17.81 28.62
CA ARG A 87 -0.37 -18.31 28.36
C ARG A 87 -0.36 -19.75 27.90
N ASP A 88 -1.21 -20.61 28.52
CA ASP A 88 -1.27 -22.04 28.23
C ASP A 88 -2.00 -22.38 26.93
N SER A 89 -2.85 -21.46 26.41
CA SER A 89 -3.65 -21.70 25.20
C SER A 89 -3.00 -21.25 23.89
N LYS A 90 -1.80 -20.63 23.92
CA LYS A 90 -1.06 -20.33 22.67
C LYS A 90 -0.32 -21.58 22.22
N PRO A 91 -0.71 -22.20 21.08
CA PRO A 91 0.11 -23.25 20.51
C PRO A 91 1.51 -22.69 20.26
N ALA A 92 2.52 -23.41 20.76
CA ALA A 92 3.92 -23.05 20.52
C ALA A 92 4.11 -22.88 19.00
N ARG A 93 4.38 -21.67 18.55
CA ARG A 93 4.79 -21.45 17.16
C ARG A 93 6.01 -22.33 16.93
N PRO A 94 6.04 -23.13 15.84
CA PRO A 94 7.23 -23.89 15.52
C PRO A 94 8.40 -22.87 15.49
N ARG A 95 9.44 -23.16 16.25
CA ARG A 95 10.68 -22.37 16.21
C ARG A 95 11.15 -22.41 14.76
N LYS A 96 11.03 -21.28 14.03
CA LYS A 96 11.78 -21.13 12.78
C LYS A 96 13.25 -21.37 13.14
N GLU A 97 13.89 -22.25 12.40
CA GLU A 97 15.34 -22.35 12.43
C GLU A 97 15.89 -20.92 12.30
N ARG A 98 16.78 -20.56 13.21
CA ARG A 98 17.41 -19.25 13.14
C ARG A 98 18.26 -19.26 11.87
N GLU A 99 17.82 -18.53 10.86
CA GLU A 99 18.66 -18.21 9.71
C GLU A 99 19.99 -17.64 10.23
N ALA A 100 21.08 -18.02 9.59
CA ALA A 100 22.42 -17.52 9.93
C ALA A 100 22.37 -15.99 9.95
N ARG A 101 22.94 -15.38 11.00
CA ARG A 101 22.94 -13.92 11.17
C ARG A 101 23.63 -13.20 10.01
N VAL A 102 24.65 -13.84 9.43
CA VAL A 102 25.36 -13.38 8.24
C VAL A 102 25.00 -14.33 7.10
N PRO A 103 24.43 -13.83 5.98
CA PRO A 103 24.06 -14.68 4.84
C PRO A 103 25.28 -15.29 4.16
N GLY A 104 25.34 -16.63 4.08
CA GLY A 104 26.49 -17.36 3.54
C GLY A 104 26.76 -17.19 2.03
N HIS A 105 25.86 -16.53 1.28
CA HIS A 105 26.06 -16.24 -0.15
C HIS A 105 26.88 -14.97 -0.43
N LEU A 106 27.20 -14.20 0.61
CA LEU A 106 28.00 -12.97 0.47
C LEU A 106 29.49 -13.31 0.33
N PRO A 107 30.25 -12.52 -0.45
CA PRO A 107 31.70 -12.68 -0.50
C PRO A 107 32.31 -12.37 0.86
N ALA A 108 33.21 -13.22 1.35
CA ALA A 108 33.97 -13.00 2.55
C ALA A 108 35.24 -12.20 2.24
N VAL A 109 35.59 -11.31 3.14
CA VAL A 109 36.87 -10.58 3.14
C VAL A 109 37.55 -10.90 4.47
N ASP A 110 38.66 -11.63 4.44
CA ASP A 110 39.36 -12.07 5.63
C ASP A 110 40.29 -10.94 6.11
N GLU A 111 40.15 -10.59 7.36
CA GLU A 111 41.04 -9.68 8.09
C GLU A 111 41.72 -10.47 9.21
N VAL A 112 43.00 -10.76 9.04
CA VAL A 112 43.78 -11.51 10.02
C VAL A 112 44.38 -10.56 11.03
N ILE A 113 44.04 -10.75 12.31
CA ILE A 113 44.60 -9.98 13.43
C ILE A 113 45.54 -10.86 14.23
N GLU A 114 46.79 -10.50 14.22
CA GLU A 114 47.81 -11.20 15.03
C GLU A 114 48.11 -10.43 16.33
N PRO A 115 48.34 -11.13 17.47
CA PRO A 115 48.80 -10.48 18.68
C PRO A 115 50.16 -9.81 18.49
N GLU A 116 50.32 -8.62 19.05
CA GLU A 116 51.58 -7.84 18.96
C GLU A 116 52.81 -8.65 19.37
N GLU A 117 52.68 -9.51 20.41
CA GLU A 117 53.74 -10.37 20.92
C GLU A 117 54.18 -11.42 19.85
N VAL A 118 53.24 -11.93 19.08
CA VAL A 118 53.53 -12.89 18.00
C VAL A 118 54.17 -12.19 16.81
N ALA A 119 53.66 -10.99 16.47
CA ALA A 119 54.22 -10.17 15.39
C ALA A 119 55.67 -9.73 15.69
N ALA A 120 56.03 -9.51 16.99
CA ALA A 120 57.37 -9.12 17.41
C ALA A 120 58.39 -10.26 17.36
N ALA A 121 57.99 -11.52 17.54
CA ALA A 121 58.87 -12.69 17.54
C ALA A 121 58.17 -13.96 16.98
N PRO A 122 57.86 -14.03 15.68
CA PRO A 122 57.03 -15.11 15.07
C PRO A 122 57.60 -16.52 15.31
N GLU A 123 58.90 -16.64 15.34
CA GLU A 123 59.63 -17.93 15.49
C GLU A 123 59.44 -18.57 16.88
N ALA A 124 59.07 -17.80 17.88
CA ALA A 124 58.85 -18.30 19.24
C ALA A 124 57.44 -18.93 19.42
N TRP A 125 56.56 -18.74 18.46
CA TRP A 125 55.16 -19.12 18.59
C TRP A 125 54.75 -20.20 17.56
N ARG A 126 53.82 -21.08 17.97
CA ARG A 126 53.21 -22.09 17.08
C ARG A 126 51.72 -21.81 17.00
N HIS A 127 51.21 -21.61 15.78
CA HIS A 127 49.78 -21.52 15.50
C HIS A 127 49.07 -22.83 15.90
N ILE A 128 47.96 -22.73 16.67
CA ILE A 128 47.24 -23.89 17.21
C ILE A 128 45.72 -23.88 16.81
N GLY A 129 45.25 -22.79 16.22
CA GLY A 129 43.84 -22.66 15.78
C GLY A 129 43.43 -21.19 15.56
N GLU A 130 42.27 -21.01 15.04
CA GLU A 130 41.68 -19.70 14.68
C GLU A 130 40.33 -19.52 15.37
N GLU A 131 40.04 -18.33 15.84
CA GLU A 131 38.72 -17.93 16.26
C GLU A 131 38.17 -16.97 15.22
N VAL A 132 37.11 -17.37 14.51
CA VAL A 132 36.51 -16.61 13.42
C VAL A 132 35.27 -15.88 13.93
N THR A 133 35.28 -14.55 13.83
CA THR A 133 34.13 -13.70 14.11
C THR A 133 33.62 -13.09 12.82
N GLU A 134 32.41 -13.48 12.38
CA GLU A 134 31.78 -12.91 11.17
C GLU A 134 31.00 -11.64 11.50
N GLN A 135 31.21 -10.61 10.70
CA GLN A 135 30.49 -9.34 10.75
C GLN A 135 29.93 -9.01 9.36
N LEU A 136 28.76 -8.38 9.32
CA LEU A 136 28.19 -7.90 8.06
C LEU A 136 28.68 -6.46 7.83
N ASP A 137 29.44 -6.26 6.76
CA ASP A 137 29.93 -4.95 6.35
C ASP A 137 29.33 -4.49 5.03
N TYR A 138 29.41 -3.20 4.72
CA TYR A 138 28.85 -2.59 3.53
C TYR A 138 29.84 -1.67 2.82
N GLN A 139 30.13 -1.98 1.55
CA GLN A 139 30.86 -1.08 0.67
C GLN A 139 29.86 -0.26 -0.16
N PRO A 140 29.93 1.08 -0.13
CA PRO A 140 29.09 1.94 -0.95
C PRO A 140 29.22 1.60 -2.45
N ALA A 141 28.11 1.67 -3.19
CA ALA A 141 28.13 1.56 -4.65
C ALA A 141 29.09 2.59 -5.26
N ARG A 142 29.81 2.22 -6.29
CA ARG A 142 30.82 3.06 -6.93
C ARG A 142 30.49 3.38 -8.38
N PHE A 143 30.85 4.59 -8.82
CA PHE A 143 30.86 4.94 -10.24
C PHE A 143 32.07 4.33 -10.94
N PHE A 144 31.91 3.97 -12.20
CA PHE A 144 33.01 3.55 -13.08
C PHE A 144 32.82 4.10 -14.49
N ARG A 145 33.91 4.28 -15.21
CA ARG A 145 33.88 4.72 -16.60
C ARG A 145 33.73 3.52 -17.54
N ARG A 146 32.58 3.41 -18.20
CA ARG A 146 32.36 2.41 -19.24
C ARG A 146 32.92 2.94 -20.56
N ARG A 147 33.96 2.31 -21.08
CA ARG A 147 34.57 2.64 -22.37
C ARG A 147 34.05 1.66 -23.42
N ILE A 148 33.33 2.17 -24.43
CA ILE A 148 32.85 1.38 -25.57
C ILE A 148 33.78 1.65 -26.73
N ILE A 149 34.60 0.66 -27.08
CA ILE A 149 35.61 0.77 -28.12
C ILE A 149 35.05 0.09 -29.38
N ARG A 150 34.77 0.87 -30.41
CA ARG A 150 34.33 0.37 -31.71
C ARG A 150 35.48 0.52 -32.68
N ARG A 151 36.10 -0.61 -33.07
CA ARG A 151 37.19 -0.62 -34.03
C ARG A 151 36.65 -0.36 -35.43
N LYS A 152 37.43 0.38 -36.25
CA LYS A 152 37.13 0.64 -37.66
C LYS A 152 37.94 -0.32 -38.52
N TYR A 153 37.32 -0.86 -39.54
CA TYR A 153 37.96 -1.81 -40.45
C TYR A 153 37.78 -1.35 -41.89
N VAL A 154 38.82 -1.54 -42.70
CA VAL A 154 38.80 -1.35 -44.15
C VAL A 154 39.20 -2.65 -44.78
N LYS A 155 38.57 -3.05 -45.89
CA LYS A 155 38.99 -4.23 -46.66
C LYS A 155 40.36 -3.98 -47.26
N ARG A 156 41.25 -4.98 -47.20
CA ARG A 156 42.59 -4.87 -47.72
C ARG A 156 42.63 -4.63 -49.24
N ASP A 157 41.69 -5.25 -49.95
CA ASP A 157 41.54 -5.21 -51.40
C ASP A 157 40.85 -3.91 -51.88
N GLU A 158 40.25 -3.13 -51.00
CA GLU A 158 39.46 -1.94 -51.30
C GLU A 158 39.72 -0.81 -50.27
N PRO A 159 40.98 -0.35 -50.10
CA PRO A 159 41.36 0.59 -49.02
C PRO A 159 40.74 1.98 -49.15
N HIS A 160 40.19 2.34 -50.32
CA HIS A 160 39.51 3.61 -50.60
C HIS A 160 38.01 3.57 -50.28
N LYS A 161 37.43 2.43 -49.93
CA LYS A 161 36.05 2.37 -49.46
C LYS A 161 35.91 2.87 -48.01
N ALA A 162 34.72 3.40 -47.68
CA ALA A 162 34.41 3.89 -46.36
C ALA A 162 34.62 2.80 -45.28
N PRO A 163 35.26 3.12 -44.14
CA PRO A 163 35.50 2.18 -43.07
C PRO A 163 34.17 1.60 -42.50
N VAL A 164 34.17 0.31 -42.22
CA VAL A 164 33.07 -0.37 -41.52
C VAL A 164 33.31 -0.26 -40.03
N ILE A 165 32.29 0.18 -39.30
CA ILE A 165 32.29 0.30 -37.83
C ILE A 165 31.03 -0.32 -37.29
N ALA A 166 31.12 -1.02 -36.17
CA ALA A 166 29.93 -1.59 -35.51
C ALA A 166 28.94 -0.50 -35.09
N ALA A 167 27.63 -0.77 -35.24
CA ALA A 167 26.60 0.13 -34.78
C ALA A 167 26.68 0.35 -33.24
N LEU A 168 26.33 1.54 -32.79
CA LEU A 168 26.26 1.86 -31.38
C LEU A 168 24.78 1.81 -30.93
N ASN A 169 24.39 0.72 -30.32
CA ASN A 169 23.03 0.56 -29.80
C ASN A 169 22.91 1.21 -28.42
N THR A 170 22.42 2.43 -28.37
CA THR A 170 22.24 3.21 -27.14
C THR A 170 20.85 3.87 -27.14
N LEU A 171 20.30 4.11 -25.95
CA LEU A 171 19.02 4.84 -25.79
C LEU A 171 19.09 6.26 -26.36
N GLN A 172 20.23 6.90 -26.25
CA GLN A 172 20.50 8.22 -26.79
C GLN A 172 21.97 8.35 -27.19
N GLU A 173 22.20 8.84 -28.40
CA GLU A 173 23.54 9.18 -28.85
C GLU A 173 24.17 10.25 -27.96
N ARG A 174 25.48 10.13 -27.73
CA ARG A 174 26.27 11.05 -26.90
C ARG A 174 25.83 11.22 -25.46
N SER A 175 24.90 10.38 -24.96
CA SER A 175 24.54 10.36 -23.53
C SER A 175 25.71 9.83 -22.70
N ILE A 176 25.98 10.50 -21.58
CA ILE A 176 26.94 10.00 -20.58
C ILE A 176 26.29 8.99 -19.61
N ALA A 177 24.95 8.90 -19.58
CA ALA A 177 24.23 7.97 -18.72
C ALA A 177 24.15 6.58 -19.36
N ALA A 178 24.86 5.64 -18.79
CA ALA A 178 24.74 4.21 -19.13
C ALA A 178 23.45 3.62 -18.53
N PRO A 179 22.95 2.47 -19.03
CA PRO A 179 21.76 1.81 -18.51
C PRO A 179 21.72 1.64 -16.98
N GLY A 180 22.85 1.28 -16.37
CA GLY A 180 22.95 1.13 -14.92
C GLY A 180 22.77 2.44 -14.14
N LEU A 181 23.28 3.56 -14.66
CA LEU A 181 23.08 4.86 -14.02
C LEU A 181 21.63 5.35 -14.16
N LEU A 182 21.01 5.15 -15.34
CA LEU A 182 19.60 5.46 -15.53
C LEU A 182 18.71 4.67 -14.56
N ALA A 183 18.93 3.37 -14.46
CA ALA A 183 18.21 2.50 -13.51
C ALA A 183 18.40 2.99 -12.07
N GLN A 184 19.64 3.34 -11.67
CA GLN A 184 19.94 3.86 -10.32
C GLN A 184 19.19 5.15 -10.02
N ILE A 185 19.15 6.11 -10.93
CA ILE A 185 18.44 7.39 -10.73
C ILE A 185 16.94 7.15 -10.55
N ILE A 186 16.34 6.24 -11.34
CA ILE A 186 14.92 5.89 -11.27
C ILE A 186 14.62 5.21 -9.94
N VAL A 187 15.36 4.17 -9.57
CA VAL A 187 15.15 3.42 -8.33
C VAL A 187 15.34 4.32 -7.12
N ALA A 188 16.42 5.07 -7.05
CA ALA A 188 16.65 6.01 -5.96
C ALA A 188 15.50 7.02 -5.79
N LYS A 189 14.90 7.51 -6.90
CA LYS A 189 13.78 8.47 -6.83
C LYS A 189 12.45 7.81 -6.47
N TYR A 190 12.10 6.69 -7.08
CA TYR A 190 10.74 6.12 -7.03
C TYR A 190 10.61 4.92 -6.08
N CYS A 191 11.70 4.22 -5.75
CA CYS A 191 11.74 3.20 -4.70
C CYS A 191 12.19 3.76 -3.35
N ASP A 192 13.32 4.51 -3.36
CA ASP A 192 13.98 4.99 -2.14
C ASP A 192 13.52 6.41 -1.78
N HIS A 193 12.66 6.99 -2.62
CA HIS A 193 12.05 8.32 -2.45
C HIS A 193 13.05 9.48 -2.36
N LEU A 194 14.27 9.32 -2.92
CA LEU A 194 15.32 10.34 -2.94
C LEU A 194 15.06 11.37 -4.06
N PRO A 195 14.76 12.63 -3.74
CA PRO A 195 14.63 13.66 -4.77
C PRO A 195 15.95 13.87 -5.52
N LEU A 196 15.86 14.34 -6.77
CA LEU A 196 17.05 14.51 -7.64
C LEU A 196 18.11 15.44 -7.04
N TYR A 197 17.71 16.46 -6.27
CA TYR A 197 18.67 17.35 -5.61
C TYR A 197 19.49 16.65 -4.53
N ARG A 198 18.89 15.68 -3.79
CA ARG A 198 19.64 14.87 -2.84
C ARG A 198 20.57 13.89 -3.54
N GLN A 199 20.14 13.30 -4.65
CA GLN A 199 21.00 12.44 -5.48
C GLN A 199 22.21 13.22 -6.01
N GLU A 200 22.00 14.44 -6.53
CA GLU A 200 23.06 15.36 -6.97
C GLU A 200 24.09 15.58 -5.84
N GLN A 201 23.62 15.90 -4.63
CA GLN A 201 24.51 16.08 -3.46
C GLN A 201 25.24 14.78 -3.07
N ILE A 202 24.54 13.64 -3.04
CA ILE A 202 25.14 12.34 -2.70
C ILE A 202 26.24 11.99 -3.72
N TYR A 203 25.98 12.17 -5.01
CA TYR A 203 26.97 11.85 -6.05
C TYR A 203 28.19 12.77 -5.98
N ALA A 204 27.98 14.05 -5.73
CA ALA A 204 29.09 15.01 -5.57
C ALA A 204 29.92 14.72 -4.31
N THR A 205 29.28 14.52 -3.15
CA THR A 205 29.98 14.44 -1.86
C THR A 205 30.61 13.08 -1.60
N ARG A 206 29.93 11.98 -1.97
CA ARG A 206 30.40 10.61 -1.64
C ARG A 206 31.24 10.00 -2.77
N HIS A 207 31.03 10.44 -3.99
CA HIS A 207 31.66 9.83 -5.18
C HIS A 207 32.50 10.79 -6.00
N ALA A 208 32.57 12.08 -5.64
CA ALA A 208 33.21 13.14 -6.41
C ALA A 208 32.74 13.21 -7.89
N VAL A 209 31.46 12.89 -8.12
CA VAL A 209 30.84 12.88 -9.45
C VAL A 209 29.75 13.95 -9.52
N ALA A 210 29.98 15.01 -10.27
CA ALA A 210 29.02 16.09 -10.46
C ALA A 210 28.03 15.74 -11.60
N ILE A 211 26.79 15.50 -11.25
CA ILE A 211 25.68 15.28 -12.19
C ILE A 211 24.57 16.27 -11.87
N PRO A 212 24.36 17.31 -12.69
CA PRO A 212 23.31 18.29 -12.43
C PRO A 212 21.91 17.65 -12.45
N ARG A 213 21.06 18.03 -11.49
CA ARG A 213 19.68 17.52 -11.39
C ARG A 213 18.86 17.75 -12.67
N GLN A 214 19.15 18.82 -13.44
CA GLN A 214 18.50 19.07 -14.73
C GLN A 214 18.85 17.99 -15.77
N SER A 215 20.10 17.49 -15.76
CA SER A 215 20.51 16.37 -16.61
C SER A 215 19.78 15.09 -16.23
N MET A 216 19.71 14.79 -14.92
CA MET A 216 18.93 13.65 -14.43
C MET A 216 17.45 13.75 -14.80
N ALA A 217 16.83 14.95 -14.70
CA ALA A 217 15.44 15.16 -15.09
C ALA A 217 15.21 14.90 -16.60
N ARG A 218 16.12 15.34 -17.46
CA ARG A 218 16.07 15.05 -18.91
C ARG A 218 16.21 13.55 -19.20
N TRP A 219 17.11 12.87 -18.51
CA TRP A 219 17.27 11.42 -18.65
C TRP A 219 16.06 10.65 -18.18
N LEU A 220 15.36 11.11 -17.13
CA LEU A 220 14.07 10.52 -16.71
C LEU A 220 13.01 10.71 -17.80
N GLY A 221 12.96 11.86 -18.49
CA GLY A 221 12.06 12.06 -19.63
C GLY A 221 12.31 11.02 -20.72
N LEU A 222 13.56 10.94 -21.20
CA LEU A 222 13.98 9.97 -22.20
C LEU A 222 13.67 8.51 -21.77
N ALA A 223 14.00 8.17 -20.53
CA ALA A 223 13.75 6.82 -20.01
C ALA A 223 12.26 6.48 -19.98
N ALA A 224 11.40 7.43 -19.62
CA ALA A 224 9.96 7.25 -19.65
C ALA A 224 9.43 6.98 -21.06
N ASP A 225 9.93 7.73 -22.06
CA ASP A 225 9.55 7.53 -23.46
C ASP A 225 9.92 6.12 -23.95
N TRP A 226 11.12 5.64 -23.63
CA TRP A 226 11.55 4.28 -23.94
C TRP A 226 10.74 3.19 -23.23
N LEU A 227 10.28 3.45 -22.01
CA LEU A 227 9.53 2.49 -21.19
C LEU A 227 8.00 2.55 -21.45
N ARG A 228 7.52 3.57 -22.14
CA ARG A 228 6.09 3.78 -22.44
C ARG A 228 5.42 2.55 -23.06
N PRO A 229 5.98 1.85 -24.06
CA PRO A 229 5.35 0.67 -24.64
C PRO A 229 5.18 -0.49 -23.64
N ILE A 230 6.10 -0.66 -22.67
CA ILE A 230 5.98 -1.66 -21.61
C ILE A 230 4.85 -1.24 -20.64
N TYR A 231 4.80 0.03 -20.27
CA TYR A 231 3.75 0.60 -19.45
C TYR A 231 2.36 0.40 -20.07
N GLU A 232 2.20 0.70 -21.36
CA GLU A 232 0.94 0.54 -22.09
C GLU A 232 0.51 -0.92 -22.14
N HIS A 233 1.45 -1.85 -22.33
CA HIS A 233 1.18 -3.28 -22.28
C HIS A 233 0.67 -3.71 -20.89
N ILE A 234 1.29 -3.24 -19.81
CA ILE A 234 0.85 -3.52 -18.44
C ILE A 234 -0.55 -2.93 -18.19
N HIS A 235 -0.76 -1.67 -18.57
CA HIS A 235 -2.05 -0.99 -18.40
C HIS A 235 -3.18 -1.74 -19.11
N THR A 236 -2.97 -2.11 -20.37
CA THR A 236 -3.92 -2.93 -21.15
C THR A 236 -4.20 -4.27 -20.45
N GLY A 237 -3.14 -4.92 -19.93
CA GLY A 237 -3.28 -6.16 -19.16
C GLY A 237 -4.08 -6.00 -17.87
N VAL A 238 -3.95 -4.87 -17.17
CA VAL A 238 -4.75 -4.57 -15.97
C VAL A 238 -6.23 -4.42 -16.32
N MET A 239 -6.54 -3.79 -17.45
CA MET A 239 -7.92 -3.57 -17.91
C MET A 239 -8.57 -4.82 -18.50
N ALA A 240 -7.79 -5.81 -18.93
CA ALA A 240 -8.24 -6.99 -19.66
C ALA A 240 -8.98 -7.95 -18.76
N GLY A 241 -9.93 -7.97 -18.15
CA GLY A 241 -10.51 -9.02 -17.26
C GLY A 241 -11.91 -8.71 -16.73
N GLY A 242 -12.45 -7.56 -17.12
CA GLY A 242 -13.80 -7.15 -16.73
C GLY A 242 -13.96 -6.85 -15.23
N TYR A 243 -12.86 -6.71 -14.48
CA TYR A 243 -12.84 -6.27 -13.09
C TYR A 243 -11.55 -5.50 -12.78
N VAL A 244 -11.71 -4.30 -12.26
CA VAL A 244 -10.60 -3.44 -11.86
C VAL A 244 -10.95 -2.65 -10.59
N GLN A 245 -9.97 -2.51 -9.70
CA GLN A 245 -10.03 -1.60 -8.56
C GLN A 245 -9.37 -0.29 -8.94
N VAL A 246 -9.98 0.83 -8.58
CA VAL A 246 -9.47 2.17 -8.88
C VAL A 246 -9.47 3.01 -7.60
N ASP A 247 -8.38 3.72 -7.39
CA ASP A 247 -8.21 4.67 -6.27
C ASP A 247 -7.31 5.82 -6.70
N GLU A 248 -7.40 6.99 -6.06
CA GLU A 248 -6.59 8.14 -6.41
C GLU A 248 -5.97 8.81 -5.19
N THR A 249 -4.77 9.38 -5.37
CA THR A 249 -4.10 10.17 -4.34
C THR A 249 -3.68 11.54 -4.86
N PRO A 250 -3.98 12.61 -4.11
CA PRO A 250 -3.62 13.97 -4.51
C PRO A 250 -2.12 14.23 -4.31
N ILE A 251 -1.53 14.99 -5.22
CA ILE A 251 -0.15 15.47 -5.17
C ILE A 251 -0.11 16.89 -5.71
N GLU A 252 0.68 17.75 -5.04
CA GLU A 252 0.94 19.10 -5.52
C GLU A 252 1.78 19.05 -6.81
N CYS A 253 1.42 19.86 -7.79
CA CYS A 253 2.12 20.03 -9.05
C CYS A 253 2.43 21.51 -9.28
N LEU A 254 3.67 21.83 -9.65
CA LEU A 254 4.02 23.20 -9.97
C LEU A 254 3.25 23.67 -11.21
N SER A 255 2.78 24.92 -11.15
CA SER A 255 2.19 25.63 -12.29
C SER A 255 3.11 26.78 -12.67
N PRO A 256 4.03 26.58 -13.64
CA PRO A 256 4.97 27.64 -14.03
C PRO A 256 4.26 28.95 -14.36
N GLY A 257 4.83 30.06 -13.90
CA GLY A 257 4.28 31.41 -14.10
C GLY A 257 3.27 31.90 -13.06
N ASN A 258 2.72 31.03 -12.19
CA ASN A 258 1.69 31.43 -11.22
C ASN A 258 2.18 31.52 -9.77
N GLY A 259 3.43 31.16 -9.47
CA GLY A 259 3.97 31.15 -8.10
C GLY A 259 3.23 30.23 -7.10
N GLN A 260 2.31 29.38 -7.59
CA GLN A 260 1.48 28.48 -6.78
C GLN A 260 1.52 27.06 -7.37
N THR A 261 1.24 26.07 -6.52
CA THR A 261 0.99 24.70 -6.95
C THR A 261 -0.47 24.51 -7.31
N LYS A 262 -0.75 23.57 -8.22
CA LYS A 262 -2.07 23.03 -8.51
C LYS A 262 -2.12 21.58 -8.04
N GLN A 263 -3.29 21.13 -7.61
CA GLN A 263 -3.46 19.75 -7.22
C GLN A 263 -3.60 18.87 -8.46
N GLY A 264 -2.72 17.88 -8.57
CA GLY A 264 -2.83 16.77 -9.51
C GLY A 264 -3.10 15.46 -8.76
N TYR A 265 -3.31 14.37 -9.50
CA TYR A 265 -3.71 13.09 -8.93
C TYR A 265 -2.99 11.93 -9.62
N PHE A 266 -2.43 11.01 -8.83
CA PHE A 266 -2.15 9.67 -9.32
C PHE A 266 -3.37 8.79 -9.11
N TRP A 267 -3.85 8.23 -10.19
CA TRP A 267 -4.87 7.20 -10.22
C TRP A 267 -4.18 5.84 -10.33
N ALA A 268 -4.48 4.94 -9.42
CA ALA A 268 -4.00 3.57 -9.47
C ALA A 268 -5.14 2.66 -9.91
N CYS A 269 -4.88 1.84 -10.91
CA CYS A 269 -5.78 0.81 -11.39
C CYS A 269 -5.16 -0.55 -11.11
N LYS A 270 -5.86 -1.42 -10.39
CA LYS A 270 -5.34 -2.73 -10.02
C LYS A 270 -6.38 -3.80 -10.27
N ARG A 271 -5.97 -4.83 -10.98
CA ARG A 271 -6.71 -6.08 -11.01
C ARG A 271 -6.13 -7.01 -9.94
N PRO A 272 -6.92 -7.48 -8.95
CA PRO A 272 -6.45 -8.44 -7.95
C PRO A 272 -5.84 -9.69 -8.60
N GLY A 273 -4.66 -10.09 -8.11
CA GLY A 273 -3.88 -11.19 -8.70
C GLY A 273 -3.07 -10.84 -9.95
N ALA A 274 -3.10 -9.57 -10.41
CA ALA A 274 -2.31 -9.07 -11.53
C ALA A 274 -1.56 -7.78 -11.14
N ASP A 275 -1.04 -7.10 -12.17
CA ASP A 275 -0.31 -5.84 -11.99
C ASP A 275 -1.20 -4.69 -11.50
N VAL A 276 -0.53 -3.60 -11.16
CA VAL A 276 -1.11 -2.28 -10.96
C VAL A 276 -0.57 -1.34 -12.04
N SER A 277 -1.41 -0.46 -12.55
CA SER A 277 -0.98 0.64 -13.41
C SER A 277 -1.36 1.98 -12.79
N PHE A 278 -0.46 2.95 -12.91
CA PHE A 278 -0.68 4.32 -12.46
C PHE A 278 -0.95 5.21 -13.66
N VAL A 279 -1.87 6.15 -13.50
CA VAL A 279 -2.18 7.16 -14.51
C VAL A 279 -2.17 8.53 -13.83
N TRP A 280 -1.57 9.51 -14.47
CA TRP A 280 -1.54 10.88 -13.97
C TRP A 280 -2.66 11.71 -14.58
N GLN A 281 -3.33 12.50 -13.73
CA GLN A 281 -4.32 13.47 -14.17
C GLN A 281 -4.20 14.76 -13.34
N THR A 282 -4.46 15.90 -13.98
CA THR A 282 -4.45 17.21 -13.32
C THR A 282 -5.80 17.56 -12.65
N SER A 283 -6.73 16.61 -12.62
CA SER A 283 -8.07 16.78 -12.04
C SER A 283 -8.53 15.46 -11.40
N ARG A 284 -9.50 15.58 -10.49
CA ARG A 284 -10.23 14.44 -9.89
C ARG A 284 -11.63 14.25 -10.51
N GLY A 285 -11.96 15.00 -11.54
CA GLY A 285 -13.28 14.98 -12.16
C GLY A 285 -13.60 13.66 -12.88
N ALA A 286 -14.88 13.35 -13.04
CA ALA A 286 -15.36 12.13 -13.70
C ALA A 286 -14.84 11.94 -15.14
N ARG A 287 -14.51 13.03 -15.84
CA ARG A 287 -13.92 12.99 -17.18
C ARG A 287 -12.51 12.39 -17.21
N CYS A 288 -11.78 12.41 -16.09
CA CYS A 288 -10.49 11.74 -16.01
C CYS A 288 -10.61 10.23 -16.18
N LEU A 289 -11.69 9.63 -15.69
CA LEU A 289 -11.95 8.20 -15.84
C LEU A 289 -12.15 7.78 -17.29
N ASP A 290 -12.64 8.68 -18.17
CA ASP A 290 -12.78 8.43 -19.61
C ASP A 290 -11.40 8.24 -20.31
N HIS A 291 -10.32 8.77 -19.72
CA HIS A 291 -8.94 8.62 -20.19
C HIS A 291 -8.20 7.46 -19.51
N ILE A 292 -8.68 7.01 -18.35
CA ILE A 292 -8.04 5.97 -17.54
C ILE A 292 -8.59 4.60 -17.91
N ILE A 293 -9.90 4.50 -18.05
CA ILE A 293 -10.60 3.25 -18.37
C ILE A 293 -10.94 3.25 -19.86
N PRO A 294 -10.47 2.26 -20.63
CA PRO A 294 -10.73 2.19 -22.07
C PRO A 294 -12.21 2.24 -22.41
N ALA A 295 -12.54 2.87 -23.52
CA ALA A 295 -13.93 3.03 -23.97
C ALA A 295 -14.66 1.71 -24.24
N ASP A 296 -13.93 0.65 -24.56
CA ASP A 296 -14.43 -0.71 -24.78
C ASP A 296 -14.46 -1.58 -23.51
N PHE A 297 -14.01 -1.05 -22.37
CA PHE A 297 -14.05 -1.78 -21.09
C PHE A 297 -15.50 -2.09 -20.70
N GLN A 298 -15.76 -3.36 -20.42
CA GLN A 298 -17.03 -3.87 -19.90
C GLN A 298 -16.78 -4.66 -18.62
N GLY A 299 -17.46 -4.29 -17.53
CA GLY A 299 -17.31 -5.02 -16.28
C GLY A 299 -17.44 -4.16 -15.02
N THR A 300 -16.80 -4.61 -13.96
CA THR A 300 -16.91 -4.00 -12.63
C THR A 300 -15.73 -3.10 -12.32
N VAL A 301 -16.02 -1.88 -11.89
CA VAL A 301 -15.07 -0.93 -11.31
C VAL A 301 -15.35 -0.86 -9.81
N GLN A 302 -14.40 -1.31 -9.00
CA GLN A 302 -14.49 -1.18 -7.53
C GLN A 302 -13.74 0.06 -7.07
N CYS A 303 -14.41 0.89 -6.27
CA CYS A 303 -13.92 2.19 -5.85
C CYS A 303 -14.42 2.57 -4.45
N ASP A 304 -14.02 3.74 -3.98
CA ASP A 304 -14.63 4.41 -2.83
C ASP A 304 -16.00 5.03 -3.19
N GLY A 305 -16.64 5.69 -2.26
CA GLY A 305 -17.93 6.36 -2.47
C GLY A 305 -17.83 7.75 -3.13
N TYR A 306 -16.76 8.08 -3.83
CA TYR A 306 -16.59 9.38 -4.45
C TYR A 306 -17.49 9.58 -5.68
N ASN A 307 -18.11 10.77 -5.78
CA ASN A 307 -19.17 11.08 -6.77
C ASN A 307 -18.71 11.03 -8.25
N ALA A 308 -17.42 11.03 -8.53
CA ALA A 308 -16.92 10.92 -9.89
C ALA A 308 -17.28 9.56 -10.54
N TYR A 309 -17.24 8.47 -9.75
CA TYR A 309 -17.50 7.12 -10.26
C TYR A 309 -18.95 6.90 -10.70
N PRO A 310 -19.99 7.26 -9.92
CA PRO A 310 -21.38 7.21 -10.40
C PRO A 310 -21.59 8.05 -11.65
N SER A 311 -21.02 9.25 -11.71
CA SER A 311 -21.12 10.12 -12.89
C SER A 311 -20.47 9.49 -14.14
N PHE A 312 -19.36 8.77 -13.98
CA PHE A 312 -18.70 8.03 -15.05
C PHE A 312 -19.54 6.81 -15.48
N ALA A 313 -20.00 6.00 -14.53
CA ALA A 313 -20.78 4.79 -14.81
C ALA A 313 -22.10 5.13 -15.54
N ASN A 314 -22.78 6.20 -15.15
CA ASN A 314 -24.02 6.66 -15.80
C ASN A 314 -23.82 7.04 -17.27
N ARG A 315 -22.61 7.47 -17.68
CA ARG A 315 -22.27 7.78 -19.08
C ARG A 315 -21.83 6.54 -19.88
N SER A 316 -21.70 5.39 -19.25
CA SER A 316 -21.17 4.18 -19.88
C SER A 316 -22.22 3.28 -20.52
N ASP A 317 -23.47 3.71 -20.63
CA ASP A 317 -24.59 2.94 -21.22
C ASP A 317 -24.71 1.52 -20.63
N GLY A 318 -24.52 1.39 -19.32
CA GLY A 318 -24.64 0.12 -18.60
C GLY A 318 -23.43 -0.85 -18.74
N ARG A 319 -22.37 -0.44 -19.44
CA ARG A 319 -21.13 -1.25 -19.55
C ARG A 319 -20.37 -1.38 -18.24
N ILE A 320 -20.50 -0.40 -17.36
CA ILE A 320 -19.78 -0.32 -16.08
C ILE A 320 -20.72 -0.62 -14.91
N THR A 321 -20.40 -1.65 -14.15
CA THR A 321 -21.00 -1.92 -12.83
C THR A 321 -20.06 -1.40 -11.77
N LEU A 322 -20.57 -0.59 -10.83
CA LEU A 322 -19.75 -0.13 -9.68
C LEU A 322 -19.87 -1.12 -8.53
N ALA A 323 -18.74 -1.34 -7.84
CA ALA A 323 -18.70 -2.04 -6.57
C ALA A 323 -18.07 -1.13 -5.50
N ALA A 324 -18.68 -1.09 -4.30
CA ALA A 324 -18.17 -0.31 -3.19
C ALA A 324 -17.24 -1.16 -2.29
N CYS A 325 -16.52 -0.45 -1.42
CA CYS A 325 -15.52 -1.01 -0.54
C CYS A 325 -16.05 -1.13 0.91
N TRP A 326 -16.08 -2.35 1.46
CA TRP A 326 -16.47 -2.58 2.86
C TRP A 326 -15.46 -2.00 3.86
N ALA A 327 -14.18 -1.82 3.49
CA ALA A 327 -13.20 -1.18 4.38
C ALA A 327 -13.56 0.29 4.65
N HIS A 328 -14.07 1.01 3.65
CA HIS A 328 -14.54 2.39 3.82
C HIS A 328 -15.78 2.47 4.71
N ALA A 329 -16.76 1.57 4.53
CA ALA A 329 -17.90 1.47 5.43
C ALA A 329 -17.45 1.14 6.86
N ARG A 330 -16.53 0.17 7.04
CA ARG A 330 -15.93 -0.18 8.33
C ARG A 330 -15.26 1.02 9.00
N ARG A 331 -14.50 1.82 8.26
CA ARG A 331 -13.82 3.03 8.78
C ARG A 331 -14.81 4.01 9.40
N LYS A 332 -15.98 4.23 8.77
CA LYS A 332 -17.02 5.10 9.30
C LYS A 332 -17.56 4.63 10.65
N PHE A 333 -17.77 3.31 10.81
CA PHE A 333 -18.19 2.77 12.10
C PHE A 333 -17.07 2.76 13.14
N HIS A 334 -15.82 2.60 12.72
CA HIS A 334 -14.67 2.74 13.62
C HIS A 334 -14.57 4.17 14.18
N GLU A 335 -14.77 5.18 13.36
CA GLU A 335 -14.83 6.58 13.79
C GLU A 335 -16.03 6.84 14.74
N ALA A 336 -17.14 6.12 14.56
CA ALA A 336 -18.33 6.24 15.39
C ALA A 336 -18.24 5.46 16.71
N ALA A 337 -17.28 4.54 16.87
CA ALA A 337 -17.18 3.68 18.05
C ALA A 337 -16.92 4.45 19.35
N GLU A 338 -16.26 5.61 19.29
CA GLU A 338 -16.05 6.45 20.48
C GLU A 338 -17.35 7.09 21.00
N SER A 339 -18.27 7.46 20.09
CA SER A 339 -19.54 8.13 20.46
C SER A 339 -20.72 7.18 20.61
N ALA A 340 -20.67 5.99 20.00
CA ALA A 340 -21.73 4.99 20.03
C ALA A 340 -21.15 3.57 20.09
N PRO A 341 -20.42 3.21 21.19
CA PRO A 341 -19.62 1.97 21.27
C PRO A 341 -20.44 0.71 21.05
N GLN A 342 -21.62 0.57 21.63
CA GLN A 342 -22.46 -0.63 21.48
C GLN A 342 -22.93 -0.83 20.05
N HIS A 343 -23.53 0.20 19.42
CA HIS A 343 -24.07 0.08 18.07
C HIS A 343 -22.97 -0.06 17.03
N ALA A 344 -21.94 0.78 17.11
CA ALA A 344 -20.80 0.71 16.20
C ALA A 344 -19.99 -0.59 16.40
N GLY A 345 -19.74 -1.00 17.66
CA GLY A 345 -19.04 -2.25 18.00
C GLY A 345 -19.76 -3.47 17.43
N TRP A 346 -21.10 -3.52 17.54
CA TRP A 346 -21.87 -4.62 16.97
C TRP A 346 -21.73 -4.68 15.43
N ILE A 347 -21.82 -3.54 14.73
CA ILE A 347 -21.64 -3.48 13.27
C ILE A 347 -20.21 -3.91 12.89
N LEU A 348 -19.20 -3.42 13.61
CA LEU A 348 -17.79 -3.78 13.38
C LEU A 348 -17.56 -5.28 13.55
N LEU A 349 -18.19 -5.90 14.54
CA LEU A 349 -18.12 -7.35 14.75
C LEU A 349 -18.75 -8.12 13.57
N GLN A 350 -19.91 -7.68 13.07
CA GLN A 350 -20.52 -8.31 11.88
C GLN A 350 -19.62 -8.17 10.64
N ILE A 351 -19.05 -7.00 10.42
CA ILE A 351 -18.09 -6.78 9.31
C ILE A 351 -16.86 -7.67 9.49
N GLN A 352 -16.35 -7.84 10.71
CA GLN A 352 -15.23 -8.73 11.00
C GLN A 352 -15.54 -10.20 10.61
N HIS A 353 -16.78 -10.66 10.83
CA HIS A 353 -17.19 -12.00 10.38
C HIS A 353 -17.12 -12.13 8.86
N LEU A 354 -17.49 -11.10 8.08
CA LEU A 354 -17.31 -11.09 6.63
C LEU A 354 -15.84 -11.25 6.26
N TYR A 355 -14.95 -10.52 6.91
CA TYR A 355 -13.50 -10.61 6.67
C TYR A 355 -12.90 -11.96 7.08
N ARG A 356 -13.45 -12.64 8.11
CA ARG A 356 -13.04 -14.01 8.46
C ARG A 356 -13.38 -15.00 7.35
N ILE A 357 -14.56 -14.88 6.74
CA ILE A 357 -14.96 -15.71 5.58
C ILE A 357 -13.99 -15.47 4.43
N GLU A 358 -13.72 -14.22 4.08
CA GLU A 358 -12.79 -13.87 3.00
C GLU A 358 -11.36 -14.34 3.27
N LYS A 359 -10.89 -14.27 4.51
CA LYS A 359 -9.59 -14.80 4.93
C LYS A 359 -9.52 -16.32 4.72
N HIS A 360 -10.54 -17.05 5.10
CA HIS A 360 -10.63 -18.50 4.89
C HIS A 360 -10.62 -18.84 3.40
N LEU A 361 -11.40 -18.14 2.58
CA LEU A 361 -11.45 -18.33 1.13
C LEU A 361 -10.07 -18.09 0.46
N ARG A 362 -9.31 -17.10 0.94
CA ARG A 362 -7.94 -16.85 0.46
C ARG A 362 -6.96 -17.94 0.90
N GLN A 363 -7.05 -18.39 2.15
CA GLN A 363 -6.18 -19.46 2.69
C GLN A 363 -6.39 -20.80 1.98
N THR A 364 -7.64 -21.11 1.62
CA THR A 364 -8.00 -22.33 0.88
C THR A 364 -7.85 -22.18 -0.63
N GLN A 365 -7.35 -21.04 -1.11
CA GLN A 365 -7.21 -20.73 -2.54
C GLN A 365 -8.51 -20.99 -3.35
N ALA A 366 -9.66 -20.70 -2.74
CA ALA A 366 -10.97 -20.92 -3.33
C ALA A 366 -11.12 -20.18 -4.66
N GLY A 367 -11.51 -20.89 -5.71
CA GLY A 367 -11.77 -20.31 -7.03
C GLY A 367 -13.03 -19.42 -7.05
N PRO A 368 -13.22 -18.60 -8.10
CA PRO A 368 -14.32 -17.62 -8.15
C PRO A 368 -15.72 -18.21 -7.94
N ARG A 369 -16.03 -19.35 -8.52
CA ARG A 369 -17.33 -20.02 -8.34
C ARG A 369 -17.55 -20.47 -6.89
N GLN A 370 -16.51 -21.02 -6.25
CA GLN A 370 -16.58 -21.44 -4.86
C GLN A 370 -16.71 -20.23 -3.92
N ARG A 371 -15.97 -19.15 -4.16
CA ARG A 371 -16.09 -17.89 -3.40
C ARG A 371 -17.52 -17.36 -3.50
N GLN A 372 -18.12 -17.32 -4.69
CA GLN A 372 -19.48 -16.86 -4.89
C GLN A 372 -20.51 -17.74 -4.12
N ALA A 373 -20.39 -19.05 -4.19
CA ALA A 373 -21.30 -19.97 -3.48
C ALA A 373 -21.24 -19.79 -1.96
N ILE A 374 -20.04 -19.69 -1.37
CA ILE A 374 -19.86 -19.47 0.06
C ILE A 374 -20.35 -18.09 0.48
N ARG A 375 -20.10 -17.05 -0.30
CA ARG A 375 -20.61 -15.70 -0.04
C ARG A 375 -22.14 -15.65 -0.08
N SER A 376 -22.75 -16.30 -1.05
CA SER A 376 -24.21 -16.38 -1.18
C SER A 376 -24.88 -17.10 -0.02
N SER A 377 -24.23 -18.10 0.60
CA SER A 377 -24.76 -18.84 1.73
C SER A 377 -24.43 -18.19 3.08
N GLN A 378 -23.17 -17.78 3.32
CA GLN A 378 -22.73 -17.33 4.64
C GLN A 378 -22.68 -15.80 4.75
N SER A 379 -22.04 -15.11 3.78
CA SER A 379 -21.88 -13.66 3.87
C SER A 379 -23.20 -12.92 3.70
N ARG A 380 -24.10 -13.42 2.87
CA ARG A 380 -25.44 -12.82 2.63
C ARG A 380 -26.24 -12.72 3.93
N MET A 381 -26.25 -13.75 4.75
CA MET A 381 -26.98 -13.74 6.04
C MET A 381 -26.44 -12.66 6.99
N ILE A 382 -25.12 -12.46 7.03
CA ILE A 382 -24.49 -11.44 7.88
C ILE A 382 -24.86 -10.05 7.36
N ILE A 383 -24.78 -9.85 6.05
CA ILE A 383 -25.11 -8.58 5.38
C ILE A 383 -26.57 -8.22 5.60
N GLU A 384 -27.50 -9.17 5.52
CA GLU A 384 -28.91 -8.93 5.80
C GLU A 384 -29.16 -8.53 7.26
N ARG A 385 -28.40 -9.09 8.21
CA ARG A 385 -28.46 -8.66 9.62
C ARG A 385 -27.98 -7.22 9.76
N ILE A 386 -26.86 -6.87 9.12
CA ILE A 386 -26.33 -5.48 9.12
C ILE A 386 -27.39 -4.54 8.54
N HIS A 387 -27.97 -4.87 7.37
CA HIS A 387 -28.98 -4.03 6.73
C HIS A 387 -30.18 -3.76 7.63
N ARG A 388 -30.76 -4.83 8.21
CA ARG A 388 -31.89 -4.71 9.14
C ARG A 388 -31.56 -3.84 10.35
N ALA A 389 -30.35 -3.98 10.91
CA ALA A 389 -29.91 -3.19 12.05
C ALA A 389 -29.75 -1.70 11.66
N LEU A 390 -29.07 -1.41 10.55
CA LEU A 390 -28.87 -0.03 10.07
C LEU A 390 -30.21 0.64 9.75
N THR A 391 -31.11 -0.06 9.07
CA THR A 391 -32.46 0.43 8.72
C THR A 391 -33.27 0.73 9.99
N ARG A 392 -33.24 -0.20 10.98
CA ARG A 392 -33.90 0.01 12.26
C ARG A 392 -33.33 1.22 13.02
N MET A 393 -32.01 1.37 13.08
CA MET A 393 -31.36 2.52 13.73
C MET A 393 -31.73 3.84 13.05
N LYS A 394 -31.79 3.87 11.72
CA LYS A 394 -32.21 5.04 10.96
C LYS A 394 -33.66 5.41 11.21
N LEU A 395 -34.58 4.44 11.13
CA LEU A 395 -36.01 4.66 11.35
C LEU A 395 -36.35 5.07 12.79
N SER A 396 -35.68 4.46 13.78
CA SER A 396 -35.90 4.79 15.19
C SER A 396 -35.27 6.12 15.63
N ARG A 397 -34.54 6.82 14.74
CA ARG A 397 -33.86 8.09 15.02
C ARG A 397 -32.98 8.08 16.27
N ARG A 398 -32.45 6.91 16.64
CA ARG A 398 -31.57 6.77 17.83
C ARG A 398 -30.27 7.56 17.73
N HIS A 399 -29.87 7.87 16.51
CA HIS A 399 -28.71 8.72 16.20
C HIS A 399 -29.15 9.88 15.34
N LEU A 400 -28.68 11.07 15.70
CA LEU A 400 -28.93 12.27 14.88
C LEU A 400 -28.24 12.11 13.52
N PRO A 401 -28.85 12.53 12.41
CA PRO A 401 -28.25 12.41 11.07
C PRO A 401 -26.85 13.04 10.97
N GLN A 402 -26.59 14.12 11.71
CA GLN A 402 -25.30 14.82 11.71
C GLN A 402 -24.27 14.22 12.68
N SER A 403 -24.66 13.30 13.56
CA SER A 403 -23.73 12.59 14.43
C SER A 403 -22.79 11.69 13.60
N VAL A 404 -21.64 11.32 14.17
CA VAL A 404 -20.69 10.42 13.50
C VAL A 404 -21.35 9.08 13.14
N MET A 405 -22.15 8.53 14.06
CA MET A 405 -22.87 7.27 13.82
C MET A 405 -23.99 7.46 12.78
N GLY A 406 -24.74 8.57 12.81
CA GLY A 406 -25.75 8.87 11.79
C GLY A 406 -25.16 8.95 10.39
N LYS A 407 -24.05 9.66 10.24
CA LYS A 407 -23.29 9.74 8.97
C LYS A 407 -22.77 8.37 8.50
N ALA A 408 -22.31 7.53 9.42
CA ALA A 408 -21.87 6.16 9.09
C ALA A 408 -23.02 5.29 8.56
N ILE A 409 -24.20 5.38 9.20
CA ILE A 409 -25.43 4.69 8.76
C ILE A 409 -25.84 5.18 7.37
N ASP A 410 -25.97 6.50 7.18
CA ASP A 410 -26.41 7.08 5.90
C ASP A 410 -25.43 6.76 4.76
N TYR A 411 -24.13 6.90 4.98
CA TYR A 411 -23.10 6.51 4.00
C TYR A 411 -23.24 5.04 3.58
N THR A 412 -23.37 4.14 4.54
CA THR A 412 -23.42 2.71 4.26
C THR A 412 -24.71 2.33 3.54
N LEU A 413 -25.86 2.88 3.96
CA LEU A 413 -27.14 2.62 3.28
C LEU A 413 -27.21 3.23 1.88
N ALA A 414 -26.60 4.39 1.65
CA ALA A 414 -26.52 5.01 0.32
C ALA A 414 -25.71 4.15 -0.66
N LEU A 415 -24.66 3.50 -0.19
CA LEU A 415 -23.83 2.60 -1.00
C LEU A 415 -24.29 1.15 -0.98
N TRP A 416 -25.43 0.85 -0.33
CA TRP A 416 -25.85 -0.53 -0.08
C TRP A 416 -25.89 -1.41 -1.34
N PRO A 417 -26.51 -1.00 -2.45
CA PRO A 417 -26.53 -1.82 -3.67
C PRO A 417 -25.12 -2.15 -4.19
N LEU A 418 -24.19 -1.19 -4.09
CA LEU A 418 -22.80 -1.34 -4.55
C LEU A 418 -21.99 -2.25 -3.62
N LEU A 419 -22.29 -2.25 -2.32
CA LEU A 419 -21.68 -3.14 -1.33
C LEU A 419 -22.09 -4.61 -1.50
N LEU A 420 -23.19 -4.89 -2.19
CA LEU A 420 -23.66 -6.24 -2.48
C LEU A 420 -22.97 -6.88 -3.69
N VAL A 421 -22.43 -6.08 -4.61
CA VAL A 421 -21.91 -6.56 -5.90
C VAL A 421 -20.85 -7.65 -5.75
N TYR A 422 -20.02 -7.60 -4.69
CA TYR A 422 -19.01 -8.64 -4.45
C TYR A 422 -19.60 -10.03 -4.13
N LEU A 423 -20.87 -10.11 -3.74
CA LEU A 423 -21.57 -11.39 -3.53
C LEU A 423 -21.92 -12.09 -4.85
N GLU A 424 -22.12 -11.31 -5.90
CA GLU A 424 -22.63 -11.79 -7.19
C GLU A 424 -21.50 -12.31 -8.10
N ASP A 425 -20.25 -11.87 -7.86
CA ASP A 425 -19.09 -12.33 -8.61
C ASP A 425 -17.92 -12.66 -7.66
N GLY A 426 -17.51 -13.92 -7.63
CA GLY A 426 -16.41 -14.37 -6.78
C GLY A 426 -15.03 -13.81 -7.14
N ARG A 427 -14.87 -13.13 -8.27
CA ARG A 427 -13.64 -12.41 -8.66
C ARG A 427 -13.48 -11.09 -7.90
N ILE A 428 -14.61 -10.45 -7.55
CA ILE A 428 -14.62 -9.14 -6.89
C ILE A 428 -14.19 -9.30 -5.43
N GLU A 429 -13.26 -8.48 -4.98
CA GLU A 429 -12.84 -8.48 -3.56
C GLU A 429 -13.86 -7.75 -2.69
N ILE A 430 -13.86 -8.04 -1.38
CA ILE A 430 -14.74 -7.36 -0.40
C ILE A 430 -14.36 -5.87 -0.24
N ASP A 431 -13.11 -5.52 -0.53
CA ASP A 431 -12.58 -4.17 -0.40
C ASP A 431 -11.57 -3.84 -1.51
N ASN A 432 -11.19 -2.58 -1.62
CA ASN A 432 -10.16 -2.11 -2.54
C ASN A 432 -8.78 -1.93 -1.87
N ASN A 433 -8.53 -2.55 -0.70
CA ASN A 433 -7.23 -2.53 -0.04
C ASN A 433 -6.05 -2.92 -0.96
N PRO A 434 -6.18 -3.85 -1.93
CA PRO A 434 -5.10 -4.14 -2.86
C PRO A 434 -4.62 -2.93 -3.65
N VAL A 435 -5.51 -2.05 -4.14
CA VAL A 435 -5.13 -0.84 -4.86
C VAL A 435 -4.65 0.25 -3.89
N GLU A 436 -5.27 0.38 -2.70
CA GLU A 436 -4.82 1.32 -1.67
C GLU A 436 -3.38 1.01 -1.21
N ASN A 437 -3.04 -0.26 -1.04
CA ASN A 437 -1.67 -0.66 -0.72
C ASN A 437 -0.69 -0.38 -1.87
N ALA A 438 -1.12 -0.55 -3.11
CA ALA A 438 -0.30 -0.26 -4.28
C ALA A 438 -0.02 1.25 -4.45
N ILE A 439 -0.97 2.12 -4.08
CA ILE A 439 -0.80 3.58 -4.15
C ILE A 439 0.09 4.15 -3.03
N ARG A 440 0.29 3.41 -1.94
CA ARG A 440 1.04 3.86 -0.75
C ARG A 440 2.46 4.38 -1.03
N PRO A 441 3.27 3.79 -1.94
CA PRO A 441 4.59 4.33 -2.29
C PRO A 441 4.55 5.78 -2.79
N THR A 442 3.53 6.16 -3.56
CA THR A 442 3.36 7.54 -4.03
C THR A 442 3.07 8.48 -2.87
N ALA A 443 2.26 8.04 -1.90
CA ALA A 443 1.93 8.81 -0.70
C ALA A 443 3.14 8.99 0.24
N VAL A 444 4.04 8.01 0.33
CA VAL A 444 5.30 8.13 1.08
C VAL A 444 6.25 9.05 0.32
N GLY A 445 6.39 8.88 -0.97
CA GLY A 445 7.28 9.66 -1.83
C GLY A 445 6.97 11.16 -1.78
N LYS A 446 5.69 11.56 -1.85
CA LYS A 446 5.30 12.97 -1.79
C LYS A 446 5.75 13.69 -0.52
N LYS A 447 5.92 12.99 0.61
CA LYS A 447 6.45 13.57 1.85
C LYS A 447 7.95 13.92 1.74
N ASN A 448 8.69 13.30 0.81
CA ASN A 448 10.11 13.54 0.58
C ASN A 448 10.37 14.59 -0.49
N TRP A 449 9.62 14.58 -1.59
CA TRP A 449 9.84 15.48 -2.73
C TRP A 449 8.74 16.54 -2.90
N LEU A 450 7.73 16.57 -2.04
CA LEU A 450 6.69 17.57 -1.80
C LEU A 450 5.75 17.81 -2.98
N PHE A 451 6.27 18.02 -4.19
CA PHE A 451 5.50 18.33 -5.40
C PHE A 451 6.13 17.71 -6.65
N ILE A 452 5.33 17.63 -7.70
CA ILE A 452 5.77 17.31 -9.06
C ILE A 452 6.11 18.62 -9.78
N GLY A 453 7.21 18.65 -10.56
CA GLY A 453 7.71 19.85 -11.19
C GLY A 453 6.78 20.41 -12.27
N GLU A 454 6.12 19.54 -13.03
CA GLU A 454 5.20 19.87 -14.13
C GLU A 454 4.27 18.70 -14.42
N ALA A 455 3.20 18.92 -15.19
CA ALA A 455 2.23 17.88 -15.52
C ALA A 455 2.86 16.66 -16.22
N GLU A 456 3.75 16.90 -17.17
CA GLU A 456 4.50 15.84 -17.88
C GLU A 456 5.39 15.01 -16.96
N ALA A 457 5.95 15.62 -15.91
CA ALA A 457 6.71 14.86 -14.89
C ALA A 457 5.81 13.93 -14.08
N GLY A 458 4.52 14.25 -13.95
CA GLY A 458 3.51 13.37 -13.36
C GLY A 458 3.27 12.13 -14.23
N GLU A 459 3.13 12.30 -15.55
CA GLU A 459 2.97 11.17 -16.50
C GLU A 459 4.19 10.24 -16.47
N ARG A 460 5.40 10.81 -16.51
CA ARG A 460 6.66 10.05 -16.40
C ARG A 460 6.72 9.26 -15.09
N SER A 461 6.29 9.88 -14.00
CA SER A 461 6.26 9.22 -12.68
C SER A 461 5.28 8.05 -12.65
N ALA A 462 4.11 8.16 -13.31
CA ALA A 462 3.14 7.08 -13.42
C ALA A 462 3.73 5.85 -14.13
N ILE A 463 4.51 6.07 -15.20
CA ILE A 463 5.23 5.00 -15.91
C ILE A 463 6.19 4.28 -14.95
N PHE A 464 7.03 5.03 -14.23
CA PHE A 464 8.02 4.43 -13.33
C PHE A 464 7.36 3.70 -12.16
N PHE A 465 6.34 4.26 -11.52
CA PHE A 465 5.63 3.57 -10.45
C PHE A 465 4.98 2.28 -10.95
N THR A 466 4.42 2.26 -12.15
CA THR A 466 3.83 1.06 -12.76
C THR A 466 4.87 -0.06 -12.89
N LEU A 467 6.02 0.23 -13.49
CA LEU A 467 7.06 -0.78 -13.70
C LEU A 467 7.68 -1.26 -12.39
N ILE A 468 7.92 -0.34 -11.46
CA ILE A 468 8.50 -0.67 -10.16
C ILE A 468 7.57 -1.57 -9.35
N GLU A 469 6.27 -1.25 -9.28
CA GLU A 469 5.31 -2.09 -8.58
C GLU A 469 5.09 -3.44 -9.26
N ALA A 470 5.16 -3.49 -10.60
CA ALA A 470 5.15 -4.74 -11.34
C ALA A 470 6.38 -5.63 -11.03
N CYS A 471 7.55 -5.03 -10.82
CA CYS A 471 8.73 -5.75 -10.34
C CYS A 471 8.55 -6.23 -8.90
N ARG A 472 8.16 -5.34 -7.99
CA ARG A 472 7.97 -5.64 -6.56
C ARG A 472 6.97 -6.76 -6.30
N SER A 473 5.86 -6.75 -7.02
CA SER A 473 4.82 -7.79 -6.89
C SER A 473 5.32 -9.20 -7.23
N ARG A 474 6.43 -9.30 -7.97
CA ARG A 474 7.09 -10.55 -8.39
C ARG A 474 8.40 -10.84 -7.65
N GLY A 475 8.78 -10.00 -6.67
CA GLY A 475 10.07 -10.13 -5.99
C GLY A 475 11.30 -9.86 -6.88
N ILE A 476 11.09 -9.11 -7.97
CA ILE A 476 12.18 -8.72 -8.89
C ILE A 476 12.84 -7.44 -8.34
N ASP A 477 14.17 -7.40 -8.34
CA ASP A 477 14.91 -6.17 -8.09
C ASP A 477 14.73 -5.19 -9.25
N PRO A 478 14.08 -4.01 -9.03
CA PRO A 478 13.85 -3.04 -10.10
C PRO A 478 15.13 -2.49 -10.72
N GLN A 479 16.22 -2.42 -9.96
CA GLN A 479 17.52 -1.95 -10.45
C GLN A 479 18.07 -2.88 -11.54
N THR A 480 18.07 -4.17 -11.26
CA THR A 480 18.56 -5.19 -12.18
C THR A 480 17.67 -5.27 -13.43
N TYR A 481 16.35 -5.27 -13.23
CA TYR A 481 15.38 -5.29 -14.31
C TYR A 481 15.55 -4.08 -15.26
N LEU A 482 15.50 -2.87 -14.72
CA LEU A 482 15.61 -1.66 -15.55
C LEU A 482 16.95 -1.57 -16.28
N ARG A 483 18.05 -1.95 -15.64
CA ARG A 483 19.37 -1.98 -16.30
C ARG A 483 19.37 -2.93 -17.50
N GLU A 484 18.80 -4.11 -17.37
CA GLU A 484 18.71 -5.07 -18.47
C GLU A 484 17.79 -4.56 -19.58
N VAL A 485 16.62 -4.06 -19.23
CA VAL A 485 15.66 -3.49 -20.18
C VAL A 485 16.29 -2.36 -20.98
N PHE A 486 16.92 -1.38 -20.33
CA PHE A 486 17.59 -0.28 -21.03
C PHE A 486 18.77 -0.74 -21.91
N THR A 487 19.38 -1.87 -21.61
CA THR A 487 20.42 -2.45 -22.45
C THR A 487 19.84 -3.07 -23.73
N ARG A 488 18.66 -3.70 -23.62
CA ARG A 488 18.02 -4.44 -24.72
C ARG A 488 17.14 -3.56 -25.61
N LEU A 489 16.43 -2.58 -25.03
CA LEU A 489 15.45 -1.74 -25.74
C LEU A 489 15.94 -1.18 -27.09
N PRO A 490 17.19 -0.65 -27.23
CA PRO A 490 17.64 -0.08 -28.51
C PRO A 490 17.68 -1.09 -29.66
N THR A 491 17.62 -2.38 -29.39
CA THR A 491 17.68 -3.45 -30.41
C THR A 491 16.35 -4.17 -30.62
N LEU A 492 15.32 -3.83 -29.84
CA LEU A 492 14.03 -4.49 -29.89
C LEU A 492 13.03 -3.74 -30.76
N THR A 493 12.15 -4.50 -31.38
CA THR A 493 10.97 -3.97 -32.07
C THR A 493 9.77 -3.91 -31.13
N ASN A 494 8.76 -3.09 -31.44
CA ASN A 494 7.55 -2.99 -30.65
C ASN A 494 6.83 -4.35 -30.43
N ARG A 495 6.94 -5.29 -31.37
CA ARG A 495 6.38 -6.64 -31.23
C ARG A 495 7.05 -7.46 -30.14
N GLN A 496 8.28 -7.18 -29.82
CA GLN A 496 9.10 -7.89 -28.82
C GLN A 496 9.00 -7.26 -27.41
N ILE A 497 8.26 -6.16 -27.24
CA ILE A 497 8.08 -5.49 -25.93
C ILE A 497 7.47 -6.45 -24.89
N LYS A 498 6.54 -7.30 -25.30
CA LYS A 498 5.94 -8.31 -24.41
C LYS A 498 6.97 -9.25 -23.79
N ASP A 499 8.10 -9.49 -24.45
CA ASP A 499 9.14 -10.44 -24.03
C ASP A 499 10.08 -9.84 -22.95
N ILE A 500 9.97 -8.54 -22.70
CA ILE A 500 10.76 -7.82 -21.69
C ILE A 500 9.89 -7.20 -20.58
N THR A 501 8.61 -7.50 -20.53
CA THR A 501 7.75 -7.13 -19.40
C THR A 501 8.25 -7.77 -18.10
N PRO A 502 7.96 -7.20 -16.91
CA PRO A 502 8.34 -7.82 -15.63
C PRO A 502 7.87 -9.26 -15.49
N ASP A 503 6.69 -9.60 -16.04
CA ASP A 503 6.17 -10.96 -16.03
C ASP A 503 7.01 -11.93 -16.87
N ALA A 504 7.26 -11.59 -18.14
CA ALA A 504 8.11 -12.40 -19.03
C ALA A 504 9.53 -12.54 -18.48
N TRP A 505 10.09 -11.47 -17.92
CA TRP A 505 11.41 -11.48 -17.31
C TRP A 505 11.48 -12.45 -16.11
N ALA A 506 10.48 -12.45 -15.23
CA ALA A 506 10.40 -13.39 -14.10
C ALA A 506 10.38 -14.86 -14.56
N GLN A 507 9.61 -15.16 -15.62
CA GLN A 507 9.52 -16.51 -16.19
C GLN A 507 10.88 -17.00 -16.72
N VAL A 508 11.61 -16.14 -17.42
CA VAL A 508 12.96 -16.46 -17.95
C VAL A 508 13.95 -16.75 -16.81
N GLN A 509 13.96 -15.92 -15.77
CA GLN A 509 14.86 -16.12 -14.62
C GLN A 509 14.55 -17.42 -13.87
N THR A 510 13.28 -17.73 -13.64
CA THR A 510 12.86 -18.98 -12.99
C THR A 510 13.33 -20.21 -13.78
N THR A 511 13.22 -20.16 -15.11
CA THR A 511 13.65 -21.24 -16.01
C THR A 511 15.18 -21.39 -16.00
N SER A 512 15.91 -20.29 -16.00
CA SER A 512 17.37 -20.27 -15.95
C SER A 512 17.90 -20.83 -14.62
N THR A 513 17.28 -20.49 -13.50
CA THR A 513 17.68 -20.99 -12.18
C THR A 513 17.42 -22.48 -12.05
N ARG A 514 16.29 -22.99 -12.56
CA ARG A 514 16.00 -24.44 -12.59
C ARG A 514 17.00 -25.21 -13.45
N ARG A 515 17.45 -24.66 -14.60
CA ARG A 515 18.49 -25.31 -15.46
C ARG A 515 19.88 -25.32 -14.82
N LYS A 516 20.20 -24.39 -13.91
CA LYS A 516 21.49 -24.38 -13.19
C LYS A 516 21.48 -25.29 -11.96
N ALA A 517 20.29 -25.64 -11.46
CA ALA A 517 20.12 -26.53 -10.30
C ALA A 517 19.88 -28.00 -10.68
N ALA A 518 19.62 -28.30 -11.94
CA ALA A 518 19.56 -29.64 -12.56
C ALA A 518 20.87 -29.96 -13.26
#